data_5379113635ba3b48ceb521bc9290961b
#
_entry.id   5379113635ba3b48ceb521bc9290961b
#
_cell.length_a   1.000
_cell.length_b   1.000
_cell.length_c   1.000
_cell.angle_alpha   90.00
_cell.angle_beta   90.00
_cell.angle_gamma   90.00
#
_symmetry.space_group_name_H-M   'P 1'
#
loop_
_entity.id
_entity.type
_entity.pdbx_description
1 polymer ?
#
loop_
_entity_poly.entity_id
_entity_poly.type
_entity_poly.pdbx_seq_one_letter_code
_entity_poly.pdbx_strand_id
1 'polypeptide(L)'
;VGYRRLIKGQRVDSRYIRVSITDAQATPILNGVSVYKTPASIEETDGYPLGLTYHSDRTAERANGQWNEEGEGVRGTSMWTKEKGASVTYQFEGTKAYVVATVDPGHGEMDVYVDGQKLATVNTQSSSRKRSQKVYETPDLAAGSHTLTLVNNKGDAIATEGIYALNNQEKGLFEFAHPT
;
A
#
# COMPACT_ATOMS: atom_id res chain seq x y z
N VAL A 1 -21.73 -2.02 -24.42
CA VAL A 1 -20.41 -1.80 -23.85
C VAL A 1 -20.32 -2.62 -22.59
N GLY A 2 -19.48 -3.68 -22.58
CA GLY A 2 -19.33 -4.56 -21.42
C GLY A 2 -18.43 -3.90 -20.37
N TYR A 3 -18.85 -3.98 -19.12
CA TYR A 3 -18.03 -3.51 -18.00
C TYR A 3 -17.27 -4.69 -17.40
N ARG A 4 -15.95 -4.54 -17.19
CA ARG A 4 -15.19 -5.45 -16.34
C ARG A 4 -15.37 -5.03 -14.89
N ARG A 5 -15.72 -5.97 -14.03
CA ARG A 5 -15.77 -5.76 -12.58
C ARG A 5 -14.80 -6.71 -11.91
N LEU A 6 -14.03 -6.18 -10.99
CA LEU A 6 -13.08 -6.94 -10.18
C LEU A 6 -13.64 -7.05 -8.77
N ILE A 7 -13.79 -8.25 -8.29
CA ILE A 7 -14.32 -8.55 -6.96
C ILE A 7 -13.19 -9.17 -6.14
N LYS A 8 -12.80 -8.51 -5.05
CA LYS A 8 -11.84 -9.06 -4.10
C LYS A 8 -12.59 -9.94 -3.10
N GLY A 9 -12.28 -11.21 -3.07
CA GLY A 9 -12.78 -12.15 -2.08
C GLY A 9 -11.78 -12.39 -0.96
N GLN A 10 -12.22 -13.08 0.10
CA GLN A 10 -11.34 -13.66 1.09
C GLN A 10 -10.45 -14.73 0.43
N ARG A 11 -9.23 -14.92 0.96
CA ARG A 11 -8.37 -16.00 0.49
C ARG A 11 -9.03 -17.34 0.76
N VAL A 12 -9.23 -18.12 -0.27
CA VAL A 12 -9.80 -19.47 -0.21
C VAL A 12 -8.98 -20.41 -1.07
N ASP A 13 -8.76 -21.62 -0.60
CA ASP A 13 -8.26 -22.71 -1.41
C ASP A 13 -9.48 -23.49 -1.93
N SER A 14 -9.75 -23.33 -3.21
CA SER A 14 -10.94 -23.94 -3.85
C SER A 14 -10.62 -24.42 -5.26
N ARG A 15 -11.21 -25.56 -5.63
CA ARG A 15 -11.13 -26.07 -7.01
C ARG A 15 -12.19 -25.47 -7.92
N TYR A 16 -13.23 -24.89 -7.36
CA TYR A 16 -14.40 -24.40 -8.10
C TYR A 16 -14.83 -23.04 -7.58
N ILE A 17 -15.23 -22.19 -8.50
CA ILE A 17 -15.92 -20.94 -8.21
C ILE A 17 -17.31 -21.02 -8.81
N ARG A 18 -18.32 -20.75 -7.97
CA ARG A 18 -19.71 -20.63 -8.41
C ARG A 18 -20.08 -19.17 -8.42
N VAL A 19 -20.54 -18.70 -9.56
CA VAL A 19 -21.21 -17.41 -9.70
C VAL A 19 -22.71 -17.68 -9.78
N SER A 20 -23.47 -17.13 -8.84
CA SER A 20 -24.93 -17.22 -8.82
C SER A 20 -25.51 -15.83 -9.01
N ILE A 21 -26.29 -15.65 -10.04
CA ILE A 21 -27.05 -14.42 -10.27
C ILE A 21 -28.42 -14.65 -9.67
N THR A 22 -28.71 -13.98 -8.55
CA THR A 22 -29.93 -14.19 -7.76
C THR A 22 -31.04 -13.24 -8.15
N ASP A 23 -30.70 -12.14 -8.80
CA ASP A 23 -31.64 -11.14 -9.28
C ASP A 23 -31.05 -10.41 -10.50
N ALA A 24 -31.91 -10.08 -11.48
CA ALA A 24 -31.55 -9.31 -12.66
C ALA A 24 -32.78 -8.63 -13.27
N GLN A 25 -32.68 -7.34 -13.54
CA GLN A 25 -33.79 -6.60 -14.19
C GLN A 25 -33.95 -6.92 -15.69
N ALA A 26 -32.92 -7.52 -16.29
CA ALA A 26 -32.94 -8.00 -17.68
C ALA A 26 -32.11 -9.28 -17.77
N THR A 27 -32.19 -9.96 -18.91
CA THR A 27 -31.39 -11.18 -19.14
C THR A 27 -29.89 -10.89 -18.93
N PRO A 28 -29.27 -11.45 -17.89
CA PRO A 28 -27.85 -11.20 -17.63
C PRO A 28 -27.00 -11.93 -18.67
N ILE A 29 -25.98 -11.24 -19.16
CA ILE A 29 -24.97 -11.82 -20.05
C ILE A 29 -23.63 -11.80 -19.30
N LEU A 30 -23.08 -12.98 -19.00
CA LEU A 30 -21.78 -13.15 -18.39
C LEU A 30 -20.78 -13.59 -19.46
N ASN A 31 -19.90 -12.68 -19.89
CA ASN A 31 -18.93 -12.95 -20.95
C ASN A 31 -17.70 -13.75 -20.48
N GLY A 32 -17.45 -13.77 -19.19
CA GLY A 32 -16.35 -14.54 -18.62
C GLY A 32 -16.15 -14.26 -17.13
N VAL A 33 -15.53 -15.22 -16.46
CA VAL A 33 -15.06 -15.11 -15.08
C VAL A 33 -13.58 -15.48 -15.08
N SER A 34 -12.76 -14.65 -14.52
CA SER A 34 -11.33 -14.93 -14.34
C SER A 34 -10.98 -14.79 -12.86
N VAL A 35 -10.09 -15.65 -12.39
CA VAL A 35 -9.63 -15.66 -11.01
C VAL A 35 -8.16 -15.34 -10.99
N TYR A 36 -7.78 -14.42 -10.13
CA TYR A 36 -6.40 -14.01 -9.97
C TYR A 36 -5.96 -14.26 -8.53
N LYS A 37 -4.77 -14.83 -8.36
CA LYS A 37 -4.14 -14.89 -7.06
C LYS A 37 -3.75 -13.48 -6.63
N THR A 38 -4.18 -13.06 -5.45
CA THR A 38 -3.63 -11.84 -4.85
C THR A 38 -2.16 -12.08 -4.52
N PRO A 39 -1.23 -11.22 -4.98
CA PRO A 39 0.18 -11.37 -4.67
C PRO A 39 0.44 -11.41 -3.16
N ALA A 40 1.40 -12.21 -2.74
CA ALA A 40 1.82 -12.30 -1.34
C ALA A 40 2.61 -11.06 -0.91
N SER A 41 3.26 -10.41 -1.86
CA SER A 41 4.01 -9.16 -1.66
C SER A 41 3.66 -8.14 -2.74
N ILE A 42 3.98 -6.88 -2.49
CA ILE A 42 3.82 -5.78 -3.45
C ILE A 42 4.75 -5.96 -4.65
N GLU A 43 5.87 -6.66 -4.47
CA GLU A 43 6.84 -6.96 -5.54
C GLU A 43 6.29 -7.89 -6.63
N GLU A 44 5.31 -8.73 -6.31
CA GLU A 44 4.72 -9.68 -7.27
C GLU A 44 3.77 -9.01 -8.27
N THR A 45 3.58 -7.70 -8.19
CA THR A 45 2.67 -6.97 -9.07
C THR A 45 3.41 -6.12 -10.07
N ASP A 46 3.37 -6.47 -11.34
CA ASP A 46 3.64 -5.54 -12.45
C ASP A 46 2.58 -4.43 -12.56
N GLY A 47 1.66 -4.39 -11.63
CA GLY A 47 0.58 -3.41 -11.52
C GLY A 47 0.12 -3.27 -10.07
N TYR A 48 -0.50 -2.15 -9.76
CA TYR A 48 -1.06 -1.90 -8.44
C TYR A 48 -2.03 -2.99 -8.02
N PRO A 49 -2.00 -3.43 -6.75
CA PRO A 49 -3.16 -4.09 -6.17
C PRO A 49 -4.36 -3.20 -6.40
N LEU A 50 -5.46 -3.79 -6.84
CA LEU A 50 -6.69 -3.05 -7.09
C LEU A 50 -7.12 -2.29 -5.84
N GLY A 51 -7.42 -1.01 -6.03
CA GLY A 51 -7.89 -0.13 -4.96
C GLY A 51 -6.82 0.46 -4.09
N LEU A 52 -5.56 0.25 -4.39
CA LEU A 52 -4.48 0.94 -3.71
C LEU A 52 -3.94 2.07 -4.58
N THR A 53 -3.82 3.25 -3.98
CA THR A 53 -3.14 4.39 -4.58
C THR A 53 -1.71 4.45 -4.04
N TYR A 54 -0.75 4.48 -4.95
CA TYR A 54 0.65 4.63 -4.57
C TYR A 54 1.03 6.09 -4.41
N HIS A 55 1.65 6.42 -3.28
CA HIS A 55 2.24 7.71 -2.97
C HIS A 55 3.77 7.56 -2.95
N SER A 56 4.39 8.19 -3.95
CA SER A 56 5.82 8.06 -4.19
C SER A 56 6.67 8.80 -3.15
N ASP A 57 7.77 8.21 -2.80
CA ASP A 57 8.82 8.84 -2.02
C ASP A 57 9.36 10.15 -2.64
N ARG A 58 9.39 10.22 -3.97
CA ARG A 58 9.87 11.42 -4.68
C ARG A 58 8.99 12.64 -4.51
N THR A 59 7.70 12.45 -4.31
CA THR A 59 6.73 13.54 -4.13
C THR A 59 6.39 13.82 -2.68
N ALA A 60 6.92 13.00 -1.77
CA ALA A 60 6.70 13.15 -0.34
C ALA A 60 7.48 14.34 0.23
N GLU A 61 6.92 14.96 1.24
CA GLU A 61 7.55 16.05 1.97
C GLU A 61 8.62 15.51 2.92
N ARG A 62 9.81 16.12 2.90
CA ARG A 62 10.93 15.73 3.75
C ARG A 62 11.35 16.87 4.66
N ALA A 63 11.67 16.51 5.89
CA ALA A 63 12.17 17.44 6.89
C ALA A 63 13.27 16.82 7.76
N ASN A 64 14.02 17.69 8.45
CA ASN A 64 14.98 17.33 9.48
C ASN A 64 16.08 16.35 9.04
N GLY A 65 16.68 16.58 7.87
CA GLY A 65 17.83 15.79 7.43
C GLY A 65 17.98 15.71 5.92
N GLN A 66 19.12 15.16 5.51
CA GLN A 66 19.40 14.90 4.11
C GLN A 66 18.97 13.50 3.72
N TRP A 67 18.34 13.42 2.56
CA TRP A 67 17.91 12.18 1.93
C TRP A 67 18.64 12.01 0.62
N ASN A 68 19.11 10.80 0.38
CA ASN A 68 19.81 10.44 -0.84
C ASN A 68 18.91 9.57 -1.72
N GLU A 69 18.89 9.86 -2.99
CA GLU A 69 18.16 9.05 -3.96
C GLU A 69 18.97 7.79 -4.29
N GLU A 70 18.32 6.64 -4.27
CA GLU A 70 18.91 5.38 -4.70
C GLU A 70 18.47 4.99 -6.12
N GLY A 71 17.31 5.46 -6.55
CA GLY A 71 16.78 5.18 -7.89
C GLY A 71 16.29 3.74 -8.08
N GLU A 72 16.13 2.99 -7.00
CA GLU A 72 15.71 1.58 -6.97
C GLU A 72 14.41 1.42 -6.17
N GLY A 73 13.94 0.16 -6.00
CA GLY A 73 12.69 -0.12 -5.28
C GLY A 73 11.45 0.11 -6.12
N VAL A 74 10.31 0.34 -5.47
CA VAL A 74 9.04 0.57 -6.15
C VAL A 74 9.17 1.73 -7.12
N ARG A 75 9.03 1.45 -8.41
CA ARG A 75 9.13 2.44 -9.50
C ARG A 75 10.41 3.30 -9.48
N GLY A 76 11.51 2.78 -8.93
CA GLY A 76 12.77 3.50 -8.85
C GLY A 76 12.72 4.76 -7.97
N THR A 77 11.94 4.73 -6.88
CA THR A 77 11.70 5.90 -6.03
C THR A 77 12.33 5.81 -4.66
N SER A 78 13.17 4.79 -4.39
CA SER A 78 13.80 4.62 -3.09
C SER A 78 14.68 5.80 -2.69
N MET A 79 14.47 6.28 -1.48
CA MET A 79 15.26 7.33 -0.85
C MET A 79 15.77 6.82 0.51
N TRP A 80 16.98 7.15 0.87
CA TRP A 80 17.57 6.71 2.13
C TRP A 80 18.24 7.84 2.92
N THR A 81 18.33 7.64 4.23
CA THR A 81 19.03 8.55 5.14
C THR A 81 19.67 7.78 6.30
N LYS A 82 20.70 8.39 6.91
CA LYS A 82 21.30 7.96 8.19
C LYS A 82 21.13 9.03 9.28
N GLU A 83 20.45 10.12 8.98
CA GLU A 83 20.32 11.19 9.94
C GLU A 83 19.21 10.92 10.94
N LYS A 84 19.57 10.92 12.22
CA LYS A 84 18.59 10.80 13.30
C LYS A 84 17.63 11.98 13.27
N GLY A 85 16.33 11.69 13.33
CA GLY A 85 15.27 12.69 13.28
C GLY A 85 14.87 13.09 11.85
N ALA A 86 15.58 12.64 10.81
CA ALA A 86 15.15 12.85 9.45
C ALA A 86 13.78 12.20 9.22
N SER A 87 12.89 12.89 8.52
CA SER A 87 11.51 12.46 8.33
C SER A 87 11.04 12.62 6.89
N VAL A 88 10.10 11.77 6.51
CA VAL A 88 9.35 11.86 5.26
C VAL A 88 7.86 11.75 5.56
N THR A 89 7.06 12.63 4.96
CA THR A 89 5.60 12.71 5.18
C THR A 89 4.85 12.53 3.86
N TYR A 90 3.89 11.63 3.88
CA TYR A 90 2.96 11.35 2.80
C TYR A 90 1.57 11.84 3.18
N GLN A 91 0.93 12.54 2.27
CA GLN A 91 -0.50 12.87 2.40
C GLN A 91 -1.29 11.88 1.55
N PHE A 92 -2.37 11.34 2.07
CA PHE A 92 -3.20 10.38 1.37
C PHE A 92 -4.67 10.46 1.78
N GLU A 93 -5.53 10.01 0.89
CA GLU A 93 -6.96 9.79 1.15
C GLU A 93 -7.20 8.30 1.32
N GLY A 94 -7.92 7.91 2.36
CA GLY A 94 -8.23 6.50 2.53
C GLY A 94 -8.60 6.08 3.93
N THR A 95 -8.57 4.77 4.16
CA THR A 95 -8.87 4.15 5.46
C THR A 95 -7.74 3.28 5.98
N LYS A 96 -6.69 3.10 5.18
CA LYS A 96 -5.52 2.29 5.57
C LYS A 96 -4.33 2.66 4.71
N ALA A 97 -3.14 2.58 5.26
CA ALA A 97 -1.90 2.72 4.52
C ALA A 97 -0.94 1.56 4.79
N TYR A 98 -0.18 1.21 3.77
CA TYR A 98 0.87 0.20 3.80
C TYR A 98 2.19 0.88 3.51
N VAL A 99 3.15 0.77 4.42
CA VAL A 99 4.49 1.34 4.24
C VAL A 99 5.37 0.36 3.50
N VAL A 100 6.02 0.84 2.45
CA VAL A 100 6.98 0.08 1.65
C VAL A 100 8.38 0.63 1.87
N ALA A 101 9.30 -0.27 2.14
CA ALA A 101 10.69 0.07 2.41
C ALA A 101 11.64 -1.03 1.95
N THR A 102 12.90 -0.67 1.74
CA THR A 102 13.98 -1.65 1.64
C THR A 102 14.37 -2.14 3.04
N VAL A 103 14.56 -3.43 3.20
CA VAL A 103 15.17 -4.02 4.39
C VAL A 103 16.59 -4.50 4.07
N ASP A 104 17.53 -4.35 5.02
CA ASP A 104 18.95 -4.59 4.78
C ASP A 104 19.68 -4.90 6.11
N PRO A 105 20.81 -5.65 6.10
CA PRO A 105 21.58 -5.92 7.32
C PRO A 105 22.08 -4.65 8.03
N GLY A 106 22.33 -3.57 7.29
CA GLY A 106 22.77 -2.29 7.83
C GLY A 106 21.67 -1.30 8.15
N HIS A 107 20.41 -1.70 8.03
CA HIS A 107 19.28 -0.84 8.36
C HIS A 107 18.88 -0.93 9.83
N GLY A 108 18.18 0.09 10.30
CA GLY A 108 17.69 0.20 11.67
C GLY A 108 16.18 0.42 11.76
N GLU A 109 15.80 1.20 12.76
CA GLU A 109 14.41 1.42 13.11
C GLU A 109 13.89 2.78 12.63
N MET A 110 12.64 2.81 12.27
CA MET A 110 11.89 4.03 11.99
C MET A 110 10.60 4.07 12.77
N ASP A 111 10.24 5.25 13.25
CA ASP A 111 8.96 5.50 13.88
C ASP A 111 7.91 5.85 12.85
N VAL A 112 6.72 5.30 13.01
CA VAL A 112 5.55 5.56 12.16
C VAL A 112 4.54 6.38 12.92
N TYR A 113 4.17 7.53 12.34
CA TYR A 113 3.14 8.42 12.85
C TYR A 113 2.00 8.51 11.83
N VAL A 114 0.78 8.57 12.31
CA VAL A 114 -0.41 8.94 11.50
C VAL A 114 -1.08 10.10 12.20
N ASP A 115 -1.34 11.17 11.46
CA ASP A 115 -1.97 12.41 11.95
C ASP A 115 -1.28 12.96 13.22
N GLY A 116 0.05 12.87 13.25
CA GLY A 116 0.87 13.32 14.38
C GLY A 116 0.93 12.35 15.56
N GLN A 117 0.17 11.26 15.56
CA GLN A 117 0.21 10.24 16.61
C GLN A 117 1.16 9.11 16.24
N LYS A 118 2.11 8.79 17.12
CA LYS A 118 2.97 7.63 16.95
C LYS A 118 2.18 6.33 17.10
N LEU A 119 2.20 5.48 16.07
CA LEU A 119 1.53 4.19 16.08
C LEU A 119 2.49 3.02 16.29
N ALA A 120 3.73 3.12 15.78
CA ALA A 120 4.68 2.01 15.84
C ALA A 120 6.13 2.47 15.74
N THR A 121 7.03 1.58 16.10
CA THR A 121 8.43 1.56 15.68
C THR A 121 8.65 0.31 14.84
N VAL A 122 9.15 0.47 13.64
CA VAL A 122 9.35 -0.60 12.66
C VAL A 122 10.84 -0.83 12.48
N ASN A 123 11.28 -2.07 12.66
CA ASN A 123 12.65 -2.47 12.38
C ASN A 123 12.77 -2.91 10.92
N THR A 124 13.66 -2.26 10.16
CA THR A 124 13.97 -2.59 8.77
C THR A 124 15.27 -3.38 8.61
N GLN A 125 15.86 -3.84 9.71
CA GLN A 125 17.00 -4.74 9.67
C GLN A 125 16.59 -6.14 9.18
N SER A 126 17.41 -6.74 8.33
CA SER A 126 17.18 -8.08 7.77
C SER A 126 18.52 -8.78 7.54
N SER A 127 18.52 -10.10 7.45
CA SER A 127 19.71 -10.89 7.12
C SER A 127 20.25 -10.67 5.70
N SER A 128 19.44 -10.12 4.81
CA SER A 128 19.80 -9.81 3.42
C SER A 128 19.00 -8.60 2.93
N ARG A 129 19.57 -7.89 1.94
CA ARG A 129 18.88 -6.77 1.30
C ARG A 129 17.70 -7.27 0.47
N LYS A 130 16.52 -6.72 0.74
CA LYS A 130 15.30 -6.93 -0.03
C LYS A 130 14.60 -5.59 -0.21
N ARG A 131 14.26 -5.28 -1.45
CA ARG A 131 13.51 -4.07 -1.81
C ARG A 131 12.01 -4.32 -1.79
N SER A 132 11.26 -3.23 -1.78
CA SER A 132 9.80 -3.21 -1.95
C SER A 132 9.05 -4.10 -0.95
N GLN A 133 9.55 -4.15 0.28
CA GLN A 133 8.91 -4.93 1.34
C GLN A 133 7.82 -4.12 2.02
N LYS A 134 6.65 -4.72 2.23
CA LYS A 134 5.64 -4.17 3.14
C LYS A 134 6.17 -4.34 4.57
N VAL A 135 6.60 -3.24 5.17
CA VAL A 135 7.20 -3.24 6.52
C VAL A 135 6.21 -2.84 7.61
N TYR A 136 5.13 -2.17 7.24
CA TYR A 136 4.08 -1.78 8.19
C TYR A 136 2.72 -1.65 7.50
N GLU A 137 1.68 -1.84 8.29
CA GLU A 137 0.28 -1.62 7.92
C GLU A 137 -0.42 -0.88 9.04
N THR A 138 -1.08 0.24 8.73
CA THR A 138 -1.85 0.98 9.74
C THR A 138 -3.05 0.18 10.23
N PRO A 139 -3.54 0.41 11.45
CA PRO A 139 -4.92 0.05 11.79
C PRO A 139 -5.90 0.66 10.79
N ASP A 140 -7.16 0.25 10.87
CA ASP A 140 -8.22 0.92 10.12
C ASP A 140 -8.38 2.36 10.63
N LEU A 141 -8.34 3.31 9.69
CA LEU A 141 -8.50 4.74 9.93
C LEU A 141 -9.92 5.18 9.59
N ALA A 142 -10.34 6.32 10.08
CA ALA A 142 -11.55 6.96 9.56
C ALA A 142 -11.39 7.25 8.07
N ALA A 143 -12.49 7.32 7.33
CA ALA A 143 -12.42 7.72 5.94
C ALA A 143 -12.08 9.22 5.83
N GLY A 144 -11.09 9.56 5.03
CA GLY A 144 -10.69 10.96 4.79
C GLY A 144 -9.22 11.15 4.50
N SER A 145 -8.80 12.40 4.60
CA SER A 145 -7.41 12.82 4.45
C SER A 145 -6.59 12.49 5.68
N HIS A 146 -5.44 11.91 5.47
CA HIS A 146 -4.49 11.55 6.51
C HIS A 146 -3.07 11.94 6.13
N THR A 147 -2.22 12.07 7.15
CA THR A 147 -0.77 12.21 6.99
C THR A 147 -0.09 10.99 7.62
N LEU A 148 0.84 10.37 6.89
CA LEU A 148 1.72 9.33 7.43
C LEU A 148 3.15 9.85 7.40
N THR A 149 3.79 9.90 8.56
CA THR A 149 5.18 10.36 8.71
C THR A 149 6.06 9.22 9.22
N LEU A 150 7.17 9.00 8.52
CA LEU A 150 8.23 8.08 8.93
C LEU A 150 9.41 8.90 9.45
N VAL A 151 9.94 8.52 10.60
CA VAL A 151 11.06 9.22 11.26
C VAL A 151 12.18 8.24 11.55
N ASN A 152 13.40 8.56 11.12
CA ASN A 152 14.59 7.82 11.53
C ASN A 152 14.87 8.07 13.02
N ASN A 153 14.56 7.10 13.89
CA ASN A 153 14.61 7.36 15.32
C ASN A 153 16.00 7.18 15.94
N LYS A 154 16.89 6.39 15.34
CA LYS A 154 18.21 6.06 15.90
C LYS A 154 19.40 6.64 15.13
N GLY A 155 19.25 6.90 13.83
CA GLY A 155 20.34 7.35 12.97
C GLY A 155 21.07 6.20 12.26
N ASP A 156 20.58 4.96 12.38
CA ASP A 156 20.95 3.88 11.47
C ASP A 156 20.38 4.16 10.08
N ALA A 157 20.88 3.48 9.05
CA ALA A 157 20.30 3.65 7.72
C ALA A 157 18.84 3.18 7.69
N ILE A 158 17.99 3.97 7.06
CA ILE A 158 16.66 3.57 6.63
C ILE A 158 16.47 3.92 5.16
N ALA A 159 15.75 3.10 4.41
CA ALA A 159 15.44 3.39 3.01
C ALA A 159 13.94 3.17 2.78
N THR A 160 13.24 4.26 2.47
CA THR A 160 11.80 4.27 2.21
C THR A 160 11.53 4.26 0.72
N GLU A 161 10.38 3.71 0.30
CA GLU A 161 10.02 3.60 -1.11
C GLU A 161 8.65 4.20 -1.41
N GLY A 162 7.91 4.57 -0.38
CA GLY A 162 6.57 5.15 -0.48
C GLY A 162 5.53 4.41 0.34
N ILE A 163 4.28 4.77 0.11
CA ILE A 163 3.14 4.10 0.74
C ILE A 163 2.10 3.72 -0.30
N TYR A 164 1.32 2.70 0.00
CA TYR A 164 0.07 2.41 -0.69
C TYR A 164 -1.10 2.73 0.25
N ALA A 165 -2.02 3.54 -0.21
CA ALA A 165 -3.23 3.90 0.52
C ALA A 165 -4.44 3.16 -0.02
N LEU A 166 -5.22 2.55 0.87
CA LEU A 166 -6.50 1.95 0.54
C LEU A 166 -7.57 3.04 0.60
N ASN A 167 -8.11 3.40 -0.56
CA ASN A 167 -9.17 4.38 -0.65
C ASN A 167 -10.55 3.71 -0.50
N ASN A 168 -11.43 4.33 0.30
CA ASN A 168 -12.80 3.85 0.54
C ASN A 168 -13.68 3.78 -0.73
N GLN A 169 -13.26 4.36 -1.82
CA GLN A 169 -14.00 4.23 -3.09
C GLN A 169 -14.12 2.78 -3.57
N GLU A 170 -13.32 1.85 -2.99
CA GLU A 170 -13.54 0.43 -3.24
C GLU A 170 -14.85 -0.11 -2.67
N LYS A 171 -15.38 0.44 -1.58
CA LYS A 171 -16.71 0.06 -1.10
C LYS A 171 -17.80 0.43 -2.12
N GLY A 172 -17.63 1.54 -2.83
CA GLY A 172 -18.52 1.94 -3.92
C GLY A 172 -18.42 1.11 -5.19
N LEU A 173 -17.31 0.36 -5.39
CA LEU A 173 -17.19 -0.59 -6.50
C LEU A 173 -18.02 -1.87 -6.27
N PHE A 174 -18.41 -2.13 -5.04
CA PHE A 174 -19.20 -3.30 -4.66
C PHE A 174 -20.69 -2.98 -4.40
N GLU A 175 -21.06 -1.73 -4.25
CA GLU A 175 -22.45 -1.35 -4.28
C GLU A 175 -22.94 -1.42 -5.72
N PHE A 176 -23.77 -2.40 -5.98
CA PHE A 176 -24.57 -2.42 -7.19
C PHE A 176 -25.49 -1.19 -7.15
N ALA A 177 -25.12 -0.13 -7.85
CA ALA A 177 -26.06 0.92 -8.14
C ALA A 177 -27.18 0.27 -8.95
N HIS A 178 -28.31 0.03 -8.32
CA HIS A 178 -29.54 -0.26 -9.05
C HIS A 178 -29.85 0.98 -9.86
N PRO A 179 -29.91 0.91 -11.20
CA PRO A 179 -30.48 2.01 -11.94
C PRO A 179 -31.97 2.06 -11.51
N THR A 180 -32.32 3.19 -10.93
CA THR A 180 -33.73 3.56 -10.71
C THR A 180 -34.45 3.69 -12.02
#